data_c073699ab45676734aa9228914feae8b
#
_entry.id   c073699ab45676734aa9228914feae8b
#
_cell.length_a   1.000
_cell.length_b   1.000
_cell.length_c   1.000
_cell.angle_alpha   90.00
_cell.angle_beta   90.00
_cell.angle_gamma   90.00
#
_symmetry.space_group_name_H-M   'P 1'
#
loop_
_entity.id
_entity.type
_entity.pdbx_description
1 polymer ?
#
loop_
_entity_poly.entity_id
_entity_poly.type
_entity_poly.pdbx_seq_one_letter_code
_entity_poly.pdbx_strand_id
1 'polypeptide(L)'
;MIIYGKQLFLHILNKRPHILEEIYLSKECDKKLFSKICGTGKKIIRVDNQKAQSMAHGGNHQGFLASVSEFEFSDFSELKKLNFIAVLYGISDVGNIGAIARSAYALGCEGLVIVTKSVNMQGVLRSSSGAAYEIPIAIFEDGLSLLNELKQCGFRLYATASNGKNIKEMKFAGKRALVMGSEGEGIPQKALAKCDECVGIKLKDGWDSLNVSAAFAIICDRMIDE
;
A
#
# COMPACT_ATOMS: atom_id res chain seq x y z
N MET A 1 -0.75 14.12 -11.81
CA MET A 1 0.44 13.49 -11.15
C MET A 1 1.33 12.81 -12.20
N ILE A 2 2.70 12.87 -12.06
CA ILE A 2 3.61 12.12 -12.95
C ILE A 2 3.93 10.76 -12.32
N ILE A 3 3.72 9.68 -13.06
CA ILE A 3 4.16 8.33 -12.68
C ILE A 3 5.35 7.91 -13.57
N TYR A 4 6.19 7.02 -13.06
CA TYR A 4 7.33 6.49 -13.79
C TYR A 4 7.73 5.07 -13.38
N GLY A 5 8.43 4.39 -14.27
CA GLY A 5 8.86 3.00 -14.13
C GLY A 5 7.98 2.02 -14.90
N LYS A 6 8.63 1.04 -15.52
CA LYS A 6 7.99 0.12 -16.47
C LYS A 6 6.81 -0.64 -15.87
N GLN A 7 6.96 -1.18 -14.65
CA GLN A 7 5.91 -2.03 -14.05
C GLN A 7 4.65 -1.23 -13.72
N LEU A 8 4.78 -0.06 -13.07
CA LEU A 8 3.65 0.82 -12.78
C LEU A 8 2.97 1.29 -14.08
N PHE A 9 3.77 1.72 -15.07
CA PHE A 9 3.25 2.13 -16.37
C PHE A 9 2.45 1.01 -17.05
N LEU A 10 2.98 -0.21 -17.08
CA LEU A 10 2.29 -1.36 -17.65
C LEU A 10 1.03 -1.74 -16.88
N HIS A 11 1.05 -1.62 -15.56
CA HIS A 11 -0.14 -1.84 -14.73
C HIS A 11 -1.26 -0.89 -15.13
N ILE A 12 -0.99 0.41 -15.20
CA ILE A 12 -1.97 1.43 -15.58
C ILE A 12 -2.44 1.23 -17.02
N LEU A 13 -1.53 0.99 -17.96
CA LEU A 13 -1.86 0.74 -19.37
C LEU A 13 -2.81 -0.47 -19.53
N ASN A 14 -2.68 -1.49 -18.67
CA ASN A 14 -3.47 -2.71 -18.76
C ASN A 14 -4.80 -2.64 -18.00
N LYS A 15 -4.81 -2.03 -16.83
CA LYS A 15 -5.93 -2.08 -15.89
C LYS A 15 -6.71 -0.77 -15.82
N ARG A 16 -6.05 0.37 -16.04
CA ARG A 16 -6.63 1.71 -15.82
C ARG A 16 -6.24 2.72 -16.91
N PRO A 17 -6.36 2.38 -18.21
CA PRO A 17 -5.92 3.28 -19.30
C PRO A 17 -6.67 4.61 -19.29
N HIS A 18 -7.84 4.68 -18.68
CA HIS A 18 -8.66 5.89 -18.59
C HIS A 18 -8.01 7.00 -17.76
N ILE A 19 -7.19 6.66 -16.75
CA ILE A 19 -6.50 7.67 -15.92
C ILE A 19 -5.26 8.29 -16.59
N LEU A 20 -4.79 7.71 -17.71
CA LEU A 20 -3.70 8.29 -18.50
C LEU A 20 -4.14 9.61 -19.14
N GLU A 21 -3.29 10.63 -19.07
CA GLU A 21 -3.47 11.92 -19.72
C GLU A 21 -2.48 12.06 -20.88
N GLU A 22 -1.17 11.98 -20.60
CA GLU A 22 -0.09 12.02 -21.57
C GLU A 22 0.94 10.92 -21.27
N ILE A 23 1.58 10.41 -22.31
CA ILE A 23 2.58 9.33 -22.21
C ILE A 23 3.92 9.86 -22.68
N TYR A 24 4.98 9.65 -21.89
CA TYR A 24 6.33 10.08 -22.20
C TYR A 24 7.24 8.88 -22.34
N LEU A 25 7.93 8.78 -23.48
CA LEU A 25 8.84 7.67 -23.78
C LEU A 25 10.26 8.23 -24.03
N SER A 26 11.22 7.81 -23.22
CA SER A 26 12.64 8.18 -23.38
C SER A 26 13.48 7.05 -23.99
N LYS A 27 12.88 5.89 -24.25
CA LYS A 27 13.50 4.75 -24.92
C LYS A 27 12.52 4.14 -25.92
N GLU A 28 13.05 3.40 -26.86
CA GLU A 28 12.25 2.56 -27.72
C GLU A 28 11.66 1.39 -26.94
N CYS A 29 10.48 0.96 -27.35
CA CYS A 29 9.85 -0.25 -26.86
C CYS A 29 9.49 -1.18 -28.03
N ASP A 30 9.20 -2.42 -27.74
CA ASP A 30 8.81 -3.39 -28.74
C ASP A 30 7.52 -2.97 -29.47
N LYS A 31 7.34 -3.45 -30.71
CA LYS A 31 6.22 -3.07 -31.58
C LYS A 31 4.85 -3.37 -30.95
N LYS A 32 4.74 -4.50 -30.22
CA LYS A 32 3.47 -4.91 -29.58
C LYS A 32 3.08 -3.94 -28.47
N LEU A 33 4.04 -3.57 -27.62
CA LEU A 33 3.81 -2.60 -26.55
C LEU A 33 3.49 -1.22 -27.15
N PHE A 34 4.24 -0.79 -28.16
CA PHE A 34 4.00 0.50 -28.82
C PHE A 34 2.60 0.56 -29.45
N SER A 35 2.17 -0.48 -30.15
CA SER A 35 0.81 -0.58 -30.69
C SER A 35 -0.26 -0.46 -29.60
N LYS A 36 -0.04 -1.10 -28.44
CA LYS A 36 -0.95 -1.00 -27.29
C LYS A 36 -1.00 0.42 -26.73
N ILE A 37 0.14 1.10 -26.63
CA ILE A 37 0.23 2.50 -26.19
C ILE A 37 -0.56 3.40 -27.16
N CYS A 38 -0.36 3.24 -28.48
CA CYS A 38 -1.11 3.98 -29.48
C CYS A 38 -2.62 3.73 -29.39
N GLY A 39 -3.03 2.51 -29.08
CA GLY A 39 -4.42 2.13 -28.89
C GLY A 39 -5.14 2.85 -27.75
N THR A 40 -4.43 3.51 -26.83
CA THR A 40 -5.05 4.34 -25.80
C THR A 40 -5.63 5.65 -26.32
N GLY A 41 -5.22 6.11 -27.51
CA GLY A 41 -5.58 7.41 -28.08
C GLY A 41 -4.97 8.61 -27.35
N LYS A 42 -4.07 8.36 -26.38
CA LYS A 42 -3.43 9.43 -25.59
C LYS A 42 -2.24 10.03 -26.33
N LYS A 43 -1.92 11.29 -26.04
CA LYS A 43 -0.78 11.97 -26.63
C LYS A 43 0.53 11.30 -26.19
N ILE A 44 1.36 10.91 -27.16
CA ILE A 44 2.66 10.29 -26.93
C ILE A 44 3.75 11.33 -27.24
N ILE A 45 4.64 11.55 -26.27
CA ILE A 45 5.71 12.53 -26.36
C ILE A 45 7.04 11.80 -26.19
N ARG A 46 7.93 11.95 -27.19
CA ARG A 46 9.30 11.49 -27.06
C ARG A 46 10.09 12.53 -26.27
N VAL A 47 10.80 12.08 -25.25
CA VAL A 47 11.65 12.92 -24.39
C VAL A 47 13.05 12.34 -24.34
N ASP A 48 14.05 13.20 -24.21
CA ASP A 48 15.41 12.75 -23.92
C ASP A 48 15.55 12.21 -22.49
N ASN A 49 16.67 11.58 -22.21
CA ASN A 49 16.93 10.98 -20.89
C ASN A 49 17.04 12.04 -19.79
N GLN A 50 17.56 13.23 -20.11
CA GLN A 50 17.70 14.31 -19.12
C GLN A 50 16.35 14.82 -18.65
N LYS A 51 15.42 15.07 -19.60
CA LYS A 51 14.06 15.48 -19.30
C LYS A 51 13.31 14.39 -18.54
N ALA A 52 13.42 13.12 -18.97
CA ALA A 52 12.81 11.99 -18.29
C ALA A 52 13.31 11.84 -16.85
N GLN A 53 14.62 12.02 -16.63
CA GLN A 53 15.23 11.96 -15.30
C GLN A 53 14.73 13.10 -14.39
N SER A 54 14.59 14.30 -14.94
CA SER A 54 14.01 15.44 -14.22
C SER A 54 12.56 15.17 -13.83
N MET A 55 11.74 14.67 -14.76
CA MET A 55 10.33 14.30 -14.49
C MET A 55 10.20 13.19 -13.45
N ALA A 56 11.16 12.27 -13.39
CA ALA A 56 11.20 11.18 -12.41
C ALA A 56 11.87 11.58 -11.08
N HIS A 57 12.25 12.85 -10.90
CA HIS A 57 12.96 13.35 -9.71
C HIS A 57 14.18 12.49 -9.34
N GLY A 58 14.98 12.11 -10.32
CA GLY A 58 16.15 11.24 -10.13
C GLY A 58 15.83 9.74 -10.02
N GLY A 59 14.58 9.35 -10.05
CA GLY A 59 14.16 7.95 -9.95
C GLY A 59 14.39 7.13 -11.21
N ASN A 60 14.44 5.81 -11.08
CA ASN A 60 14.61 4.90 -12.21
C ASN A 60 13.33 4.78 -13.02
N HIS A 61 13.21 5.54 -14.11
CA HIS A 61 12.03 5.58 -14.98
C HIS A 61 12.00 4.46 -16.04
N GLN A 62 13.11 3.79 -16.30
CA GLN A 62 13.23 2.68 -17.26
C GLN A 62 12.74 3.02 -18.68
N GLY A 63 12.61 4.30 -19.02
CA GLY A 63 12.12 4.78 -20.31
C GLY A 63 10.63 5.07 -20.38
N PHE A 64 9.86 4.78 -19.33
CA PHE A 64 8.40 4.91 -19.29
C PHE A 64 7.94 5.88 -18.20
N LEU A 65 7.24 6.94 -18.62
CA LEU A 65 6.59 7.89 -17.71
C LEU A 65 5.21 8.23 -18.27
N ALA A 66 4.31 8.69 -17.43
CA ALA A 66 3.02 9.21 -17.87
C ALA A 66 2.51 10.29 -16.90
N SER A 67 1.75 11.25 -17.41
CA SER A 67 0.83 12.06 -16.62
C SER A 67 -0.45 11.27 -16.41
N VAL A 68 -0.92 11.22 -15.20
CA VAL A 68 -2.15 10.55 -14.80
C VAL A 68 -2.96 11.47 -13.88
N SER A 69 -4.27 11.22 -13.79
CA SER A 69 -5.12 11.90 -12.80
C SER A 69 -4.57 11.69 -11.39
N GLU A 70 -4.94 12.59 -10.47
CA GLU A 70 -4.55 12.44 -9.06
C GLU A 70 -5.14 11.15 -8.45
N PHE A 71 -4.45 10.61 -7.45
CA PHE A 71 -4.93 9.45 -6.73
C PHE A 71 -6.10 9.85 -5.83
N GLU A 72 -7.20 9.12 -5.95
CA GLU A 72 -8.39 9.32 -5.14
C GLU A 72 -8.39 8.34 -3.96
N PHE A 73 -8.40 8.88 -2.74
CA PHE A 73 -8.58 8.07 -1.53
C PHE A 73 -10.03 7.63 -1.41
N SER A 74 -10.22 6.42 -0.92
CA SER A 74 -11.55 5.91 -0.59
C SER A 74 -12.10 6.62 0.65
N ASP A 75 -13.42 6.78 0.69
CA ASP A 75 -14.08 7.24 1.92
C ASP A 75 -13.98 6.15 2.99
N PHE A 76 -13.65 6.57 4.21
CA PHE A 76 -13.54 5.63 5.33
C PHE A 76 -14.84 4.86 5.61
N SER A 77 -15.99 5.44 5.29
CA SER A 77 -17.29 4.76 5.40
C SER A 77 -17.40 3.50 4.52
N GLU A 78 -16.64 3.41 3.43
CA GLU A 78 -16.57 2.22 2.60
C GLU A 78 -15.73 1.14 3.28
N LEU A 79 -14.58 1.50 3.87
CA LEU A 79 -13.71 0.56 4.54
C LEU A 79 -14.37 -0.07 5.77
N LYS A 80 -15.28 0.63 6.45
CA LYS A 80 -16.05 0.08 7.58
C LYS A 80 -16.95 -1.10 7.21
N LYS A 81 -17.29 -1.25 5.94
CA LYS A 81 -18.13 -2.35 5.44
C LYS A 81 -17.36 -3.62 5.16
N LEU A 82 -16.03 -3.53 5.08
CA LEU A 82 -15.13 -4.64 4.80
C LEU A 82 -14.97 -5.55 6.02
N ASN A 83 -14.47 -6.76 5.81
CA ASN A 83 -14.24 -7.73 6.88
C ASN A 83 -12.79 -7.77 7.36
N PHE A 84 -11.84 -7.55 6.45
CA PHE A 84 -10.42 -7.50 6.81
C PHE A 84 -9.73 -6.27 6.24
N ILE A 85 -9.26 -5.41 7.13
CA ILE A 85 -8.48 -4.22 6.77
C ILE A 85 -7.16 -4.18 7.55
N ALA A 86 -6.19 -3.45 7.01
CA ALA A 86 -4.97 -3.12 7.74
C ALA A 86 -4.90 -1.62 8.07
N VAL A 87 -4.42 -1.31 9.27
CA VAL A 87 -4.18 0.05 9.76
C VAL A 87 -2.69 0.27 9.89
N LEU A 88 -2.14 1.21 9.13
CA LEU A 88 -0.73 1.57 9.14
C LEU A 88 -0.54 2.75 10.08
N TYR A 89 -0.09 2.48 11.30
CA TYR A 89 0.02 3.48 12.37
C TYR A 89 1.45 4.03 12.44
N GLY A 90 1.66 5.27 11.99
CA GLY A 90 2.96 5.93 12.02
C GLY A 90 4.00 5.40 11.01
N ILE A 91 3.58 4.61 10.03
CA ILE A 91 4.45 4.15 8.93
C ILE A 91 4.50 5.25 7.87
N SER A 92 5.66 5.87 7.68
CA SER A 92 5.86 6.99 6.76
C SER A 92 6.69 6.65 5.53
N ASP A 93 7.48 5.57 5.57
CA ASP A 93 8.30 5.15 4.44
C ASP A 93 7.42 4.62 3.29
N VAL A 94 7.50 5.29 2.14
CA VAL A 94 6.68 4.97 0.96
C VAL A 94 7.02 3.61 0.36
N GLY A 95 8.23 3.11 0.58
CA GLY A 95 8.64 1.77 0.16
C GLY A 95 7.91 0.71 0.95
N ASN A 96 7.86 0.86 2.28
CA ASN A 96 7.13 -0.04 3.18
C ASN A 96 5.62 0.03 2.92
N ILE A 97 5.03 1.25 2.82
CA ILE A 97 3.60 1.39 2.51
C ILE A 97 3.25 0.71 1.20
N GLY A 98 4.05 0.91 0.15
CA GLY A 98 3.79 0.29 -1.15
C GLY A 98 3.99 -1.23 -1.16
N ALA A 99 4.99 -1.74 -0.45
CA ALA A 99 5.18 -3.19 -0.29
C ALA A 99 4.01 -3.82 0.49
N ILE A 100 3.52 -3.15 1.54
CA ILE A 100 2.32 -3.57 2.27
C ILE A 100 1.09 -3.54 1.35
N ALA A 101 0.85 -2.45 0.61
CA ALA A 101 -0.28 -2.37 -0.32
C ALA A 101 -0.26 -3.48 -1.37
N ARG A 102 0.93 -3.83 -1.88
CA ARG A 102 1.09 -4.93 -2.83
C ARG A 102 0.78 -6.29 -2.20
N SER A 103 1.30 -6.55 -1.02
CA SER A 103 1.03 -7.80 -0.29
C SER A 103 -0.43 -7.88 0.14
N ALA A 104 -1.02 -6.78 0.62
CA ALA A 104 -2.42 -6.68 1.01
C ALA A 104 -3.36 -7.08 -0.15
N TYR A 105 -3.16 -6.46 -1.32
CA TYR A 105 -3.92 -6.80 -2.51
C TYR A 105 -3.72 -8.26 -2.94
N ALA A 106 -2.47 -8.73 -2.97
CA ALA A 106 -2.14 -10.08 -3.43
C ALA A 106 -2.67 -11.18 -2.50
N LEU A 107 -2.73 -10.92 -1.20
CA LEU A 107 -3.16 -11.88 -0.18
C LEU A 107 -4.65 -11.77 0.18
N GLY A 108 -5.38 -10.77 -0.33
CA GLY A 108 -6.82 -10.64 -0.09
C GLY A 108 -7.21 -9.82 1.14
N CYS A 109 -6.31 -8.98 1.69
CA CYS A 109 -6.70 -7.90 2.58
C CYS A 109 -7.56 -6.91 1.79
N GLU A 110 -8.70 -6.53 2.33
CA GLU A 110 -9.75 -5.83 1.57
C GLU A 110 -9.56 -4.30 1.54
N GLY A 111 -8.76 -3.73 2.47
CA GLY A 111 -8.54 -2.28 2.52
C GLY A 111 -7.39 -1.87 3.43
N LEU A 112 -6.87 -0.66 3.21
CA LEU A 112 -5.82 -0.05 4.02
C LEU A 112 -6.29 1.29 4.59
N VAL A 113 -5.98 1.55 5.86
CA VAL A 113 -6.10 2.88 6.46
C VAL A 113 -4.71 3.35 6.89
N ILE A 114 -4.28 4.48 6.38
CA ILE A 114 -2.98 5.08 6.73
C ILE A 114 -3.22 6.18 7.74
N VAL A 115 -2.68 6.03 8.95
CA VAL A 115 -2.78 7.04 10.00
C VAL A 115 -1.70 8.10 9.77
N THR A 116 -2.08 9.16 9.07
CA THR A 116 -1.21 10.27 8.68
C THR A 116 -2.02 11.48 8.25
N LYS A 117 -1.40 12.66 8.22
CA LYS A 117 -1.97 13.87 7.60
C LYS A 117 -1.82 13.89 6.07
N SER A 118 -0.76 13.26 5.57
CA SER A 118 -0.49 13.19 4.13
C SER A 118 0.42 12.03 3.81
N VAL A 119 0.37 11.54 2.58
CA VAL A 119 1.24 10.49 2.06
C VAL A 119 1.62 10.77 0.61
N ASN A 120 2.87 10.53 0.27
CA ASN A 120 3.34 10.63 -1.10
C ASN A 120 2.85 9.42 -1.91
N MET A 121 1.66 9.53 -2.50
CA MET A 121 1.07 8.44 -3.28
C MET A 121 1.85 8.10 -4.54
N GLN A 122 2.57 9.03 -5.15
CA GLN A 122 3.46 8.74 -6.27
C GLN A 122 4.52 7.69 -5.88
N GLY A 123 5.13 7.85 -4.71
CA GLY A 123 6.09 6.88 -4.16
C GLY A 123 5.45 5.53 -3.83
N VAL A 124 4.27 5.54 -3.21
CA VAL A 124 3.50 4.32 -2.87
C VAL A 124 3.08 3.56 -4.12
N LEU A 125 2.55 4.24 -5.13
CA LEU A 125 2.15 3.63 -6.40
C LEU A 125 3.32 2.97 -7.11
N ARG A 126 4.48 3.63 -7.08
CA ARG A 126 5.70 3.08 -7.67
C ARG A 126 6.19 1.85 -6.92
N SER A 127 6.31 1.92 -5.59
CA SER A 127 6.82 0.81 -4.77
C SER A 127 5.86 -0.39 -4.75
N SER A 128 4.55 -0.15 -4.83
CA SER A 128 3.55 -1.20 -4.99
C SER A 128 3.44 -1.76 -6.42
N SER A 129 4.17 -1.19 -7.40
CA SER A 129 4.02 -1.51 -8.83
C SER A 129 2.58 -1.35 -9.34
N GLY A 130 1.82 -0.42 -8.76
CA GLY A 130 0.43 -0.11 -9.11
C GLY A 130 -0.63 -0.85 -8.29
N ALA A 131 -0.25 -1.82 -7.45
CA ALA A 131 -1.23 -2.57 -6.63
C ALA A 131 -2.05 -1.66 -5.70
N ALA A 132 -1.49 -0.52 -5.27
CA ALA A 132 -2.23 0.46 -4.48
C ALA A 132 -3.44 1.09 -5.20
N TYR A 133 -3.56 0.96 -6.51
CA TYR A 133 -4.79 1.31 -7.24
C TYR A 133 -5.90 0.25 -7.12
N GLU A 134 -5.55 -0.97 -6.73
CA GLU A 134 -6.45 -2.13 -6.75
C GLU A 134 -7.06 -2.44 -5.37
N ILE A 135 -6.67 -1.70 -4.34
CA ILE A 135 -7.16 -1.86 -2.98
C ILE A 135 -7.66 -0.50 -2.46
N PRO A 136 -8.82 -0.43 -1.80
CA PRO A 136 -9.29 0.79 -1.15
C PRO A 136 -8.28 1.31 -0.12
N ILE A 137 -7.89 2.56 -0.23
CA ILE A 137 -6.96 3.22 0.71
C ILE A 137 -7.62 4.49 1.24
N ALA A 138 -7.71 4.62 2.57
CA ALA A 138 -8.16 5.83 3.23
C ALA A 138 -7.04 6.44 4.09
N ILE A 139 -7.08 7.76 4.28
CA ILE A 139 -6.25 8.48 5.26
C ILE A 139 -7.11 8.82 6.48
N PHE A 140 -6.52 8.69 7.66
CA PHE A 140 -7.14 9.10 8.92
C PHE A 140 -6.10 9.78 9.80
N GLU A 141 -6.37 11.01 10.29
CA GLU A 141 -5.35 11.76 11.03
C GLU A 141 -5.22 11.31 12.48
N ASP A 142 -6.34 11.09 13.16
CA ASP A 142 -6.35 10.66 14.58
C ASP A 142 -6.52 9.16 14.72
N GLY A 143 -5.39 8.48 14.94
CA GLY A 143 -5.37 7.03 15.06
C GLY A 143 -6.17 6.50 16.27
N LEU A 144 -6.29 7.25 17.38
CA LEU A 144 -7.08 6.80 18.53
C LEU A 144 -8.58 6.84 18.24
N SER A 145 -9.05 7.88 17.57
CA SER A 145 -10.43 7.99 17.08
C SER A 145 -10.74 6.92 16.06
N LEU A 146 -9.82 6.64 15.12
CA LEU A 146 -9.94 5.55 14.16
C LEU A 146 -10.17 4.19 14.83
N LEU A 147 -9.33 3.83 15.81
CA LEU A 147 -9.44 2.53 16.49
C LEU A 147 -10.76 2.41 17.27
N ASN A 148 -11.23 3.50 17.92
CA ASN A 148 -12.54 3.51 18.57
C ASN A 148 -13.67 3.28 17.55
N GLU A 149 -13.63 3.97 16.42
CA GLU A 149 -14.65 3.88 15.38
C GLU A 149 -14.70 2.49 14.74
N LEU A 150 -13.54 1.87 14.50
CA LEU A 150 -13.46 0.48 14.02
C LEU A 150 -14.10 -0.50 15.01
N LYS A 151 -13.83 -0.35 16.31
CA LYS A 151 -14.48 -1.19 17.34
C LYS A 151 -15.99 -1.02 17.36
N GLN A 152 -16.49 0.22 17.25
CA GLN A 152 -17.93 0.50 17.16
C GLN A 152 -18.56 -0.13 15.91
N CYS A 153 -17.79 -0.30 14.82
CA CYS A 153 -18.21 -0.98 13.60
C CYS A 153 -18.05 -2.51 13.66
N GLY A 154 -17.68 -3.06 14.82
CA GLY A 154 -17.59 -4.51 15.06
C GLY A 154 -16.25 -5.15 14.65
N PHE A 155 -15.22 -4.36 14.34
CA PHE A 155 -13.89 -4.92 14.11
C PHE A 155 -13.23 -5.37 15.41
N ARG A 156 -12.65 -6.56 15.39
CA ARG A 156 -11.67 -6.98 16.39
C ARG A 156 -10.29 -6.50 15.96
N LEU A 157 -9.60 -5.79 16.86
CA LEU A 157 -8.35 -5.13 16.56
C LEU A 157 -7.16 -5.98 17.04
N TYR A 158 -6.28 -6.33 16.11
CA TYR A 158 -5.06 -7.09 16.35
C TYR A 158 -3.85 -6.18 16.15
N ALA A 159 -3.11 -5.86 17.20
CA ALA A 159 -1.91 -5.03 17.14
C ALA A 159 -0.66 -5.89 16.98
N THR A 160 0.26 -5.50 16.13
CA THR A 160 1.57 -6.16 16.03
C THR A 160 2.48 -5.74 17.18
N ALA A 161 3.06 -6.72 17.87
CA ALA A 161 4.04 -6.49 18.92
C ALA A 161 5.06 -7.64 18.96
N SER A 162 6.32 -7.34 19.31
CA SER A 162 7.38 -8.34 19.42
C SER A 162 7.09 -9.41 20.49
N ASN A 163 6.41 -9.01 21.56
CA ASN A 163 5.97 -9.88 22.66
C ASN A 163 4.51 -10.36 22.50
N GLY A 164 3.92 -10.19 21.32
CA GLY A 164 2.56 -10.64 21.04
C GLY A 164 2.44 -12.16 21.01
N LYS A 165 1.21 -12.66 21.09
CA LYS A 165 0.92 -14.09 20.92
C LYS A 165 1.43 -14.58 19.58
N ASN A 166 1.97 -15.77 19.53
CA ASN A 166 2.44 -16.37 18.29
C ASN A 166 1.26 -16.53 17.32
N ILE A 167 1.38 -15.88 16.17
CA ILE A 167 0.32 -15.87 15.15
C ILE A 167 -0.10 -17.28 14.68
N LYS A 168 0.81 -18.26 14.73
CA LYS A 168 0.51 -19.65 14.34
C LYS A 168 -0.46 -20.36 15.28
N GLU A 169 -0.65 -19.83 16.51
CA GLU A 169 -1.48 -20.40 17.56
C GLU A 169 -2.81 -19.65 17.73
N MET A 170 -3.04 -18.62 16.89
CA MET A 170 -4.20 -17.76 17.01
C MET A 170 -5.31 -18.14 16.01
N LYS A 171 -6.54 -17.84 16.41
CA LYS A 171 -7.72 -17.78 15.56
C LYS A 171 -8.19 -16.35 15.45
N PHE A 172 -8.68 -15.96 14.29
CA PHE A 172 -9.05 -14.59 14.01
C PHE A 172 -10.56 -14.43 13.85
N ALA A 173 -11.08 -13.28 14.27
CA ALA A 173 -12.48 -12.94 14.08
C ALA A 173 -12.78 -12.70 12.58
N GLY A 174 -14.00 -12.97 12.15
CA GLY A 174 -14.42 -12.72 10.77
C GLY A 174 -14.26 -11.26 10.37
N LYS A 175 -14.67 -10.31 11.24
CA LYS A 175 -14.45 -8.88 11.02
C LYS A 175 -13.27 -8.40 11.86
N ARG A 176 -12.16 -8.06 11.20
CA ARG A 176 -10.86 -7.82 11.86
C ARG A 176 -10.06 -6.70 11.23
N ALA A 177 -9.26 -6.02 12.05
CA ALA A 177 -8.28 -5.05 11.61
C ALA A 177 -6.89 -5.40 12.17
N LEU A 178 -5.89 -5.47 11.29
CA LEU A 178 -4.50 -5.64 11.65
C LEU A 178 -3.85 -4.26 11.79
N VAL A 179 -3.42 -3.91 12.99
CA VAL A 179 -2.74 -2.63 13.27
C VAL A 179 -1.24 -2.86 13.25
N MET A 180 -0.57 -2.21 12.29
CA MET A 180 0.88 -2.26 12.10
C MET A 180 1.52 -0.98 12.60
N GLY A 181 2.53 -1.07 13.45
CA GLY A 181 3.32 0.07 13.92
C GLY A 181 4.55 0.34 13.06
N SER A 182 5.18 1.51 13.27
CA SER A 182 6.47 1.85 12.65
C SER A 182 7.61 0.96 13.15
N GLU A 183 8.71 0.84 12.38
CA GLU A 183 9.86 0.00 12.72
C GLU A 183 10.59 0.47 14.01
N GLY A 184 10.63 1.77 14.27
CA GLY A 184 11.35 2.33 15.41
C GLY A 184 10.51 2.41 16.67
N GLU A 185 9.36 3.08 16.59
CA GLU A 185 8.52 3.39 17.78
C GLU A 185 7.41 2.36 18.01
N GLY A 186 7.12 1.53 17.00
CA GLY A 186 6.01 0.60 17.05
C GLY A 186 4.65 1.29 17.07
N ILE A 187 3.70 0.69 17.78
CA ILE A 187 2.37 1.26 18.02
C ILE A 187 2.40 1.97 19.38
N PRO A 188 1.97 3.24 19.49
CA PRO A 188 1.92 3.96 20.75
C PRO A 188 1.10 3.22 21.84
N GLN A 189 1.53 3.27 23.10
CA GLN A 189 0.89 2.55 24.20
C GLN A 189 -0.62 2.81 24.32
N LYS A 190 -1.04 4.07 24.11
CA LYS A 190 -2.47 4.43 24.12
C LYS A 190 -3.26 3.75 23.00
N ALA A 191 -2.64 3.51 21.85
CA ALA A 191 -3.26 2.79 20.74
C ALA A 191 -3.25 1.27 20.97
N LEU A 192 -2.16 0.72 21.51
CA LEU A 192 -2.09 -0.69 21.93
C LEU A 192 -3.18 -1.05 22.93
N ALA A 193 -3.41 -0.18 23.94
CA ALA A 193 -4.45 -0.38 24.96
C ALA A 193 -5.88 -0.42 24.40
N LYS A 194 -6.11 0.05 23.15
CA LYS A 194 -7.39 -0.04 22.48
C LYS A 194 -7.55 -1.31 21.66
N CYS A 195 -6.46 -1.99 21.34
CA CYS A 195 -6.49 -3.24 20.59
C CYS A 195 -6.93 -4.40 21.49
N ASP A 196 -7.60 -5.37 20.88
CA ASP A 196 -8.17 -6.50 21.63
C ASP A 196 -7.12 -7.58 21.90
N GLU A 197 -6.16 -7.75 20.98
CA GLU A 197 -5.07 -8.71 21.14
C GLU A 197 -3.77 -8.18 20.49
N CYS A 198 -2.63 -8.61 21.03
CA CYS A 198 -1.33 -8.40 20.41
C CYS A 198 -0.88 -9.69 19.73
N VAL A 199 -0.47 -9.56 18.46
CA VAL A 199 0.02 -10.67 17.63
C VAL A 199 1.50 -10.50 17.33
N GLY A 200 2.23 -11.59 17.32
CA GLY A 200 3.67 -11.59 17.07
C GLY A 200 4.11 -12.76 16.19
N ILE A 201 5.25 -12.59 15.56
CA ILE A 201 5.94 -13.65 14.82
C ILE A 201 7.05 -14.19 15.72
N LYS A 202 7.07 -15.49 15.96
CA LYS A 202 8.17 -16.11 16.68
C LYS A 202 9.43 -16.08 15.81
N LEU A 203 10.40 -15.30 16.21
CA LEU A 203 11.69 -15.16 15.56
C LEU A 203 12.74 -16.08 16.24
N LYS A 204 13.91 -16.21 15.59
CA LYS A 204 15.08 -16.90 16.16
C LYS A 204 15.59 -16.09 17.35
N ASP A 205 16.06 -16.76 18.40
CA ASP A 205 16.65 -16.13 19.57
C ASP A 205 17.77 -15.14 19.19
N GLY A 206 17.73 -13.96 19.81
CA GLY A 206 18.67 -12.86 19.53
C GLY A 206 18.32 -12.02 18.30
N TRP A 207 17.14 -12.20 17.70
CA TRP A 207 16.64 -11.36 16.60
C TRP A 207 15.36 -10.64 17.02
N ASP A 208 15.37 -9.31 16.92
CA ASP A 208 14.32 -8.48 17.56
C ASP A 208 13.14 -8.17 16.66
N SER A 209 13.34 -8.03 15.32
CA SER A 209 12.27 -7.62 14.42
C SER A 209 12.51 -8.02 12.97
N LEU A 210 11.46 -7.98 12.17
CA LEU A 210 11.49 -8.03 10.70
C LEU A 210 11.16 -6.65 10.15
N ASN A 211 11.56 -6.38 8.91
CA ASN A 211 11.01 -5.25 8.18
C ASN A 211 9.47 -5.30 8.22
N VAL A 212 8.84 -4.14 8.42
CA VAL A 212 7.40 -4.05 8.67
C VAL A 212 6.55 -4.63 7.54
N SER A 213 7.00 -4.50 6.28
CA SER A 213 6.28 -5.07 5.14
C SER A 213 6.41 -6.60 5.06
N ALA A 214 7.54 -7.16 5.48
CA ALA A 214 7.74 -8.60 5.60
C ALA A 214 6.87 -9.17 6.74
N ALA A 215 6.88 -8.53 7.90
CA ALA A 215 6.01 -8.89 9.03
C ALA A 215 4.53 -8.85 8.62
N PHE A 216 4.12 -7.77 7.92
CA PHE A 216 2.76 -7.65 7.41
C PHE A 216 2.38 -8.84 6.52
N ALA A 217 3.22 -9.20 5.54
CA ALA A 217 2.90 -10.27 4.60
C ALA A 217 2.69 -11.62 5.32
N ILE A 218 3.56 -11.95 6.29
CA ILE A 218 3.47 -13.19 7.08
C ILE A 218 2.17 -13.22 7.90
N ILE A 219 1.84 -12.09 8.56
CA ILE A 219 0.66 -11.99 9.41
C ILE A 219 -0.61 -11.98 8.59
N CYS A 220 -0.62 -11.23 7.48
CA CYS A 220 -1.76 -11.12 6.59
C CYS A 220 -2.13 -12.48 5.99
N ASP A 221 -1.15 -13.22 5.46
CA ASP A 221 -1.33 -14.58 4.93
C ASP A 221 -2.01 -15.49 5.95
N ARG A 222 -1.50 -15.52 7.18
CA ARG A 222 -2.08 -16.34 8.25
C ARG A 222 -3.48 -15.89 8.67
N MET A 223 -3.79 -14.60 8.55
CA MET A 223 -5.12 -14.08 8.88
C MET A 223 -6.17 -14.34 7.81
N ILE A 224 -5.77 -14.66 6.58
CA ILE A 224 -6.68 -14.97 5.47
C ILE A 224 -7.09 -16.45 5.48
N ASP A 225 -6.20 -17.35 5.87
CA ASP A 225 -6.38 -18.81 5.80
C ASP A 225 -7.44 -19.36 6.81
N GLU A 226 -8.22 -18.52 7.42
CA GLU A 226 -9.35 -18.85 8.31
C GLU A 226 -10.65 -18.33 7.68
#